data_f29cbd091dd5152591ccc91c3e409f78
#
_entry.id   f29cbd091dd5152591ccc91c3e409f78
#
_cell.length_a   1.000
_cell.length_b   1.000
_cell.length_c   1.000
_cell.angle_alpha   90.00
_cell.angle_beta   90.00
_cell.angle_gamma   90.00
#
_symmetry.space_group_name_H-M   'P 1'
#
loop_
_entity.id
_entity.type
_entity.pdbx_description
1 polymer ?
#
loop_
_entity_poly.entity_id
_entity_poly.type
_entity_poly.pdbx_seq_one_letter_code
_entity_poly.pdbx_strand_id
1 'polypeptide(L)'
;MSSHAKLERIARAVIDANKYMTLATADAAGRPWASPVYYTPDGYDVFYWASAPDARHSSNLAQRPDLSVVIFDSTVPIGGAEAVYMVARAEVVPDEELERCAELYGSRFPELRRFGPDELRAPAALRLYRATVTEHSVLVGGSDPELGRGVDTRLTVTL
;
A
#
# COMPACT_ATOMS: atom_id res chain seq x y z
N MET A 1 24.66 2.07 -13.14
CA MET A 1 23.71 1.46 -12.18
C MET A 1 22.94 0.40 -12.95
N SER A 2 22.71 -0.79 -12.38
CA SER A 2 21.92 -1.79 -13.08
C SER A 2 20.45 -1.33 -13.19
N SER A 3 19.73 -1.77 -14.22
CA SER A 3 18.31 -1.48 -14.39
C SER A 3 17.47 -1.86 -13.16
N HIS A 4 17.83 -2.99 -12.53
CA HIS A 4 17.18 -3.44 -11.28
C HIS A 4 17.38 -2.45 -10.13
N ALA A 5 18.64 -2.00 -9.90
CA ALA A 5 18.93 -1.03 -8.84
C ALA A 5 18.23 0.31 -9.05
N LYS A 6 18.00 0.72 -10.30
CA LYS A 6 17.22 1.91 -10.61
C LYS A 6 15.75 1.73 -10.21
N LEU A 7 15.14 0.60 -10.57
CA LEU A 7 13.74 0.28 -10.24
C LEU A 7 13.55 0.18 -8.71
N GLU A 8 14.47 -0.50 -8.03
CA GLU A 8 14.46 -0.62 -6.57
C GLU A 8 14.52 0.76 -5.90
N ARG A 9 15.41 1.64 -6.34
CA ARG A 9 15.52 3.00 -5.82
C ARG A 9 14.22 3.81 -6.02
N ILE A 10 13.61 3.73 -7.20
CA ILE A 10 12.34 4.40 -7.49
C ILE A 10 11.24 3.87 -6.58
N ALA A 11 11.11 2.55 -6.46
CA ALA A 11 10.08 1.93 -5.63
C ALA A 11 10.19 2.36 -4.17
N ARG A 12 11.38 2.28 -3.58
CA ARG A 12 11.64 2.71 -2.20
C ARG A 12 11.33 4.19 -2.01
N ALA A 13 11.80 5.05 -2.92
CA ALA A 13 11.57 6.49 -2.85
C ALA A 13 10.07 6.84 -2.90
N VAL A 14 9.30 6.20 -3.78
CA VAL A 14 7.84 6.42 -3.88
C VAL A 14 7.13 5.97 -2.59
N ILE A 15 7.48 4.81 -2.05
CA ILE A 15 6.86 4.31 -0.81
C ILE A 15 7.20 5.21 0.38
N ASP A 16 8.44 5.65 0.49
CA ASP A 16 8.90 6.46 1.63
C ASP A 16 8.36 7.90 1.60
N ALA A 17 8.19 8.47 0.41
CA ALA A 17 7.79 9.87 0.25
C ALA A 17 6.27 10.11 0.37
N ASN A 18 5.45 9.10 0.17
CA ASN A 18 4.00 9.25 0.15
C ASN A 18 3.35 8.79 1.47
N LYS A 19 2.19 9.36 1.78
CA LYS A 19 1.42 9.08 3.01
C LYS A 19 0.22 8.18 2.76
N TYR A 20 -0.34 8.23 1.56
CA TYR A 20 -1.55 7.50 1.19
C TYR A 20 -1.26 6.49 0.08
N MET A 21 -1.89 5.33 0.22
CA MET A 21 -1.94 4.33 -0.85
C MET A 21 -3.40 4.13 -1.26
N THR A 22 -3.62 3.81 -2.52
CA THR A 22 -4.96 3.46 -3.01
C THR A 22 -5.10 1.95 -3.05
N LEU A 23 -6.08 1.45 -2.30
CA LEU A 23 -6.49 0.05 -2.31
C LEU A 23 -7.47 -0.16 -3.48
N ALA A 24 -7.22 -1.17 -4.29
CA ALA A 24 -8.16 -1.66 -5.30
C ALA A 24 -8.68 -3.02 -4.85
N THR A 25 -9.95 -3.06 -4.48
CA THR A 25 -10.63 -4.25 -3.94
C THR A 25 -11.83 -4.61 -4.80
N ALA A 26 -12.40 -5.79 -4.60
CA ALA A 26 -13.61 -6.21 -5.29
C ALA A 26 -14.61 -6.85 -4.33
N ASP A 27 -15.91 -6.67 -4.61
CA ASP A 27 -16.96 -7.36 -3.86
C ASP A 27 -17.14 -8.82 -4.31
N ALA A 28 -18.05 -9.55 -3.68
CA ALA A 28 -18.32 -10.95 -4.00
C ALA A 28 -18.74 -11.17 -5.47
N ALA A 29 -19.35 -10.17 -6.10
CA ALA A 29 -19.74 -10.19 -7.52
C ALA A 29 -18.61 -9.75 -8.46
N GLY A 30 -17.43 -9.40 -7.93
CA GLY A 30 -16.29 -8.93 -8.71
C GLY A 30 -16.34 -7.45 -9.09
N ARG A 31 -17.25 -6.66 -8.51
CA ARG A 31 -17.30 -5.22 -8.76
C ARG A 31 -16.15 -4.52 -8.06
N PRO A 32 -15.36 -3.72 -8.78
CA PRO A 32 -14.17 -3.07 -8.23
C PRO A 32 -14.53 -1.86 -7.36
N TRP A 33 -13.68 -1.58 -6.39
CA TRP A 33 -13.74 -0.40 -5.55
C TRP A 33 -12.33 0.10 -5.25
N ALA A 34 -12.11 1.41 -5.39
CA ALA A 34 -10.84 2.06 -5.06
C ALA A 34 -11.01 2.96 -3.83
N SER A 35 -10.07 2.89 -2.90
CA SER A 35 -10.14 3.65 -1.64
C SER A 35 -8.74 4.08 -1.19
N PRO A 36 -8.50 5.37 -0.94
CA PRO A 36 -7.24 5.82 -0.35
C PRO A 36 -7.23 5.56 1.16
N VAL A 37 -6.10 5.09 1.65
CA VAL A 37 -5.84 4.95 3.09
C VAL A 37 -4.45 5.46 3.42
N TYR A 38 -4.29 6.07 4.60
CA TYR A 38 -2.97 6.32 5.16
C TYR A 38 -2.30 4.98 5.46
N TYR A 39 -0.98 4.87 5.24
CA TYR A 39 -0.26 3.63 5.49
C TYR A 39 1.04 3.82 6.26
N THR A 40 1.43 2.79 6.98
CA THR A 40 2.78 2.63 7.52
C THR A 40 3.37 1.34 6.95
N PRO A 41 4.51 1.39 6.25
CA PRO A 41 5.20 0.19 5.81
C PRO A 41 6.05 -0.41 6.93
N ASP A 42 6.18 -1.73 6.93
CA ASP A 42 7.18 -2.49 7.68
C ASP A 42 8.12 -3.13 6.67
N GLY A 43 9.31 -2.55 6.52
CA GLY A 43 10.11 -2.78 5.33
C GLY A 43 9.35 -2.31 4.08
N TYR A 44 9.35 -3.14 3.03
CA TYR A 44 8.63 -2.84 1.79
C TYR A 44 7.65 -3.96 1.41
N ASP A 45 7.50 -4.96 2.27
CA ASP A 45 6.67 -6.14 2.02
C ASP A 45 5.35 -6.14 2.79
N VAL A 46 5.26 -5.38 3.88
CA VAL A 46 4.06 -5.34 4.73
C VAL A 46 3.62 -3.89 4.92
N PHE A 47 2.30 -3.65 4.76
CA PHE A 47 1.71 -2.32 4.87
C PHE A 47 0.53 -2.36 5.82
N TYR A 48 0.50 -1.44 6.79
CA TYR A 48 -0.55 -1.32 7.79
C TYR A 48 -1.43 -0.11 7.54
N TRP A 49 -2.73 -0.26 7.78
CA TRP A 49 -3.69 0.85 7.85
C TRP A 49 -4.79 0.55 8.85
N ALA A 50 -5.46 1.60 9.34
CA ALA A 50 -6.62 1.49 10.21
C ALA A 50 -7.89 1.89 9.45
N SER A 51 -8.94 1.09 9.58
CA SER A 51 -10.24 1.33 8.95
C SER A 51 -11.37 0.71 9.75
N ALA A 52 -12.59 1.25 9.56
CA ALA A 52 -13.79 0.62 10.07
C ALA A 52 -14.04 -0.72 9.38
N PRO A 53 -14.48 -1.76 10.10
CA PRO A 53 -14.72 -3.08 9.51
C PRO A 53 -15.92 -3.10 8.53
N ASP A 54 -16.83 -2.13 8.62
CA ASP A 54 -17.97 -1.95 7.71
C ASP A 54 -17.65 -1.01 6.54
N ALA A 55 -16.47 -0.41 6.48
CA ALA A 55 -16.03 0.30 5.29
C ALA A 55 -16.04 -0.63 4.07
N ARG A 56 -16.39 -0.10 2.89
CA ARG A 56 -16.58 -0.93 1.69
C ARG A 56 -15.35 -1.76 1.34
N HIS A 57 -14.15 -1.17 1.40
CA HIS A 57 -12.91 -1.93 1.17
C HIS A 57 -12.68 -3.00 2.24
N SER A 58 -13.04 -2.75 3.51
CA SER A 58 -12.92 -3.75 4.58
C SER A 58 -13.87 -4.92 4.36
N SER A 59 -15.13 -4.65 4.00
CA SER A 59 -16.13 -5.69 3.66
C SER A 59 -15.70 -6.51 2.44
N ASN A 60 -15.12 -5.85 1.43
CA ASN A 60 -14.59 -6.53 0.25
C ASN A 60 -13.45 -7.48 0.63
N LEU A 61 -12.49 -7.02 1.42
CA LEU A 61 -11.32 -7.80 1.84
C LEU A 61 -11.68 -8.97 2.76
N ALA A 62 -12.75 -8.85 3.55
CA ALA A 62 -13.26 -9.96 4.35
C ALA A 62 -13.72 -11.16 3.51
N GLN A 63 -14.21 -10.90 2.28
CA GLN A 63 -14.67 -11.91 1.34
C GLN A 63 -13.61 -12.29 0.31
N ARG A 64 -12.84 -11.31 -0.17
CA ARG A 64 -11.78 -11.45 -1.17
C ARG A 64 -10.52 -10.75 -0.67
N PRO A 65 -9.63 -11.45 0.02
CA PRO A 65 -8.46 -10.84 0.66
C PRO A 65 -7.37 -10.37 -0.31
N ASP A 66 -7.43 -10.79 -1.56
CA ASP A 66 -6.49 -10.34 -2.59
C ASP A 66 -6.85 -8.93 -3.05
N LEU A 67 -5.84 -8.08 -3.20
CA LEU A 67 -5.99 -6.70 -3.64
C LEU A 67 -4.80 -6.25 -4.46
N SER A 68 -5.01 -5.19 -5.23
CA SER A 68 -3.92 -4.39 -5.79
C SER A 68 -3.81 -3.08 -5.03
N VAL A 69 -2.59 -2.54 -5.00
CA VAL A 69 -2.30 -1.26 -4.38
C VAL A 69 -1.51 -0.40 -5.35
N VAL A 70 -1.76 0.89 -5.36
CA VAL A 70 -0.92 1.87 -6.06
C VAL A 70 -0.54 3.01 -5.13
N ILE A 71 0.73 3.44 -5.24
CA ILE A 71 1.26 4.63 -4.59
C ILE A 71 1.89 5.51 -5.66
N PHE A 72 1.51 6.79 -5.70
CA PHE A 72 2.10 7.78 -6.58
C PHE A 72 1.87 9.20 -6.05
N ASP A 73 2.68 10.14 -6.49
CA ASP A 73 2.51 11.57 -6.20
C ASP A 73 1.82 12.24 -7.40
N SER A 74 0.60 12.75 -7.19
CA SER A 74 -0.17 13.44 -8.22
C SER A 74 0.21 14.92 -8.40
N THR A 75 1.14 15.43 -7.60
CA THR A 75 1.56 16.84 -7.64
C THR A 75 2.74 17.10 -8.58
N VAL A 76 3.39 16.05 -9.07
CA VAL A 76 4.50 16.17 -10.01
C VAL A 76 4.03 16.66 -11.39
N PRO A 77 4.91 17.27 -12.20
CA PRO A 77 4.58 17.67 -13.57
C PRO A 77 4.07 16.51 -14.42
N ILE A 78 3.19 16.81 -15.38
CA ILE A 78 2.69 15.81 -16.34
C ILE A 78 3.88 15.16 -17.06
N GLY A 79 3.88 13.83 -17.12
CA GLY A 79 4.97 13.03 -17.70
C GLY A 79 6.10 12.69 -16.73
N GLY A 80 6.10 13.25 -15.51
CA GLY A 80 7.10 12.97 -14.47
C GLY A 80 6.64 11.98 -13.38
N ALA A 81 5.46 11.37 -13.54
CA ALA A 81 4.92 10.49 -12.51
C ALA A 81 5.72 9.20 -12.38
N GLU A 82 6.11 8.90 -11.16
CA GLU A 82 6.62 7.60 -10.74
C GLU A 82 5.54 6.93 -9.89
N ALA A 83 5.30 5.65 -10.08
CA ALA A 83 4.31 4.90 -9.33
C ALA A 83 4.83 3.51 -8.98
N VAL A 84 4.41 3.03 -7.82
CA VAL A 84 4.60 1.64 -7.39
C VAL A 84 3.25 0.95 -7.38
N TYR A 85 3.19 -0.20 -8.01
CA TYR A 85 2.04 -1.09 -7.96
C TYR A 85 2.42 -2.32 -7.15
N MET A 86 1.48 -2.79 -6.36
CA MET A 86 1.69 -3.99 -5.54
C MET A 86 0.51 -4.95 -5.70
N VAL A 87 0.82 -6.23 -5.79
CA VAL A 87 -0.14 -7.31 -5.60
C VAL A 87 0.03 -7.79 -4.17
N ALA A 88 -1.04 -7.88 -3.43
CA ALA A 88 -0.98 -8.18 -2.01
C ALA A 88 -2.19 -8.98 -1.53
N ARG A 89 -2.06 -9.51 -0.31
CA ARG A 89 -3.14 -10.17 0.42
C ARG A 89 -3.30 -9.51 1.78
N ALA A 90 -4.52 -9.13 2.13
CA ALA A 90 -4.83 -8.41 3.35
C ALA A 90 -5.54 -9.29 4.39
N GLU A 91 -5.31 -8.94 5.64
CA GLU A 91 -6.02 -9.49 6.79
C GLU A 91 -6.17 -8.44 7.90
N VAL A 92 -7.09 -8.67 8.81
CA VAL A 92 -7.09 -7.98 10.11
C VAL A 92 -5.91 -8.52 10.91
N VAL A 93 -5.14 -7.63 11.55
CA VAL A 93 -4.02 -8.04 12.40
C VAL A 93 -4.55 -8.89 13.55
N PRO A 94 -4.00 -10.11 13.76
CA PRO A 94 -4.40 -10.99 14.88
C PRO A 94 -4.18 -10.33 16.24
N ASP A 95 -5.04 -10.64 17.20
CA ASP A 95 -5.00 -10.04 18.55
C ASP A 95 -3.65 -10.20 19.25
N GLU A 96 -2.99 -11.35 19.09
CA GLU A 96 -1.68 -11.63 19.67
C GLU A 96 -0.54 -10.77 19.12
N GLU A 97 -0.71 -10.18 17.94
CA GLU A 97 0.26 -9.29 17.29
C GLU A 97 -0.16 -7.80 17.38
N LEU A 98 -1.37 -7.52 17.84
CA LEU A 98 -1.99 -6.22 17.69
C LEU A 98 -1.22 -5.10 18.42
N GLU A 99 -0.73 -5.35 19.63
CA GLU A 99 0.03 -4.34 20.40
C GLU A 99 1.28 -3.88 19.64
N ARG A 100 2.09 -4.84 19.19
CA ARG A 100 3.31 -4.57 18.43
C ARG A 100 3.02 -3.87 17.10
N CYS A 101 2.01 -4.35 16.37
CA CYS A 101 1.64 -3.78 15.06
C CYS A 101 1.02 -2.38 15.19
N ALA A 102 0.24 -2.12 16.25
CA ALA A 102 -0.33 -0.80 16.52
C ALA A 102 0.75 0.23 16.85
N GLU A 103 1.75 -0.16 17.63
CA GLU A 103 2.91 0.69 17.93
C GLU A 103 3.68 1.03 16.65
N LEU A 104 3.98 0.05 15.81
CA LEU A 104 4.65 0.24 14.53
C LEU A 104 3.83 1.16 13.62
N TYR A 105 2.53 0.92 13.49
CA TYR A 105 1.62 1.76 12.69
C TYR A 105 1.67 3.23 13.10
N GLY A 106 1.68 3.53 14.40
CA GLY A 106 1.72 4.87 14.94
C GLY A 106 3.10 5.54 14.95
N SER A 107 4.16 4.82 14.59
CA SER A 107 5.55 5.31 14.73
C SER A 107 6.08 6.10 13.54
N ARG A 108 5.42 6.04 12.38
CA ARG A 108 5.97 6.57 11.12
C ARG A 108 6.14 8.09 11.13
N PHE A 109 5.16 8.83 11.65
CA PHE A 109 5.19 10.28 11.74
C PHE A 109 4.79 10.75 13.14
N PRO A 110 5.44 11.81 13.68
CA PRO A 110 5.13 12.33 15.03
C PRO A 110 3.69 12.85 15.16
N GLU A 111 3.10 13.39 14.09
CA GLU A 111 1.73 13.92 14.07
C GLU A 111 0.64 12.85 14.06
N LEU A 112 0.99 11.58 13.86
CA LEU A 112 0.02 10.51 13.89
C LEU A 112 -0.53 10.27 15.28
N ARG A 113 -1.86 10.13 15.35
CA ARG A 113 -2.50 9.60 16.53
C ARG A 113 -2.04 8.16 16.77
N ARG A 114 -1.58 7.87 17.96
CA ARG A 114 -1.28 6.52 18.39
C ARG A 114 -2.54 5.87 18.93
N PHE A 115 -2.80 4.63 18.51
CA PHE A 115 -3.90 3.80 18.98
C PHE A 115 -3.38 2.75 19.93
N GLY A 116 -4.06 2.60 21.09
CA GLY A 116 -3.89 1.42 21.92
C GLY A 116 -4.57 0.20 21.27
N PRO A 117 -4.15 -1.03 21.63
CA PRO A 117 -4.74 -2.24 21.05
C PRO A 117 -6.26 -2.33 21.24
N ASP A 118 -6.80 -1.83 22.36
CA ASP A 118 -8.25 -1.88 22.63
C ASP A 118 -9.06 -0.91 21.71
N GLU A 119 -8.41 0.06 21.11
CA GLU A 119 -9.04 0.96 20.12
C GLU A 119 -9.12 0.33 18.71
N LEU A 120 -8.42 -0.79 18.50
CA LEU A 120 -8.28 -1.47 17.21
C LEU A 120 -8.88 -2.89 17.22
N ARG A 121 -9.65 -3.24 18.24
CA ARG A 121 -10.38 -4.51 18.37
C ARG A 121 -11.84 -4.27 18.76
N ALA A 122 -12.68 -5.28 18.55
CA ALA A 122 -14.08 -5.20 18.98
C ALA A 122 -14.20 -4.92 20.50
N PRO A 123 -15.14 -4.06 20.94
CA PRO A 123 -16.19 -3.39 20.16
C PRO A 123 -15.81 -2.02 19.57
N ALA A 124 -14.53 -1.62 19.59
CA ALA A 124 -14.10 -0.33 19.03
C ALA A 124 -14.44 -0.20 17.53
N ALA A 125 -14.53 1.05 17.06
CA ALA A 125 -14.96 1.37 15.70
C ALA A 125 -13.95 1.00 14.61
N LEU A 126 -12.66 0.87 14.97
CA LEU A 126 -11.57 0.61 14.01
C LEU A 126 -10.97 -0.79 14.18
N ARG A 127 -10.35 -1.25 13.10
CA ARG A 127 -9.45 -2.41 13.07
C ARG A 127 -8.14 -2.01 12.41
N LEU A 128 -7.06 -2.65 12.83
CA LEU A 128 -5.80 -2.57 12.13
C LEU A 128 -5.74 -3.69 11.09
N TYR A 129 -5.47 -3.29 9.86
CA TYR A 129 -5.28 -4.20 8.73
C TYR A 129 -3.82 -4.24 8.34
N ARG A 130 -3.39 -5.35 7.78
CA ARG A 130 -2.10 -5.45 7.08
C ARG A 130 -2.28 -6.12 5.74
N ALA A 131 -1.51 -5.64 4.75
CA ALA A 131 -1.34 -6.30 3.47
C ALA A 131 0.07 -6.84 3.37
N THR A 132 0.21 -8.11 2.99
CA THR A 132 1.50 -8.72 2.67
C THR A 132 1.65 -8.74 1.16
N VAL A 133 2.70 -8.08 0.67
CA VAL A 133 2.95 -7.92 -0.76
C VAL A 133 3.61 -9.16 -1.32
N THR A 134 3.14 -9.61 -2.48
CA THR A 134 3.69 -10.74 -3.22
C THR A 134 4.43 -10.33 -4.49
N GLU A 135 4.11 -9.13 -5.02
CA GLU A 135 4.75 -8.59 -6.21
C GLU A 135 4.79 -7.07 -6.15
N HIS A 136 5.95 -6.50 -6.48
CA HIS A 136 6.11 -5.06 -6.73
C HIS A 136 6.41 -4.81 -8.19
N SER A 137 5.85 -3.73 -8.73
CA SER A 137 6.23 -3.21 -10.04
C SER A 137 6.25 -1.70 -10.05
N VAL A 138 7.06 -1.13 -10.94
CA VAL A 138 7.30 0.31 -11.07
C VAL A 138 6.81 0.78 -12.42
N LEU A 139 6.13 1.94 -12.45
CA LEU A 139 5.84 2.65 -13.69
C LEU A 139 7.14 3.20 -14.26
N VAL A 140 7.40 2.86 -15.52
CA VAL A 140 8.50 3.41 -16.30
C VAL A 140 7.91 4.18 -17.46
N GLY A 141 8.20 5.49 -17.53
CA GLY A 141 7.77 6.34 -18.63
C GLY A 141 8.38 5.92 -19.96
N GLY A 142 7.62 6.02 -21.03
CA GLY A 142 8.08 5.64 -22.37
C GLY A 142 9.34 6.38 -22.86
N SER A 143 9.58 7.58 -22.32
CA SER A 143 10.74 8.42 -22.61
C SER A 143 11.94 8.21 -21.67
N ASP A 144 11.85 7.27 -20.70
CA ASP A 144 12.99 6.99 -19.80
C ASP A 144 14.21 6.60 -20.63
N PRO A 145 15.39 7.24 -20.42
CA PRO A 145 16.57 7.04 -21.29
C PRO A 145 17.18 5.64 -21.18
N GLU A 146 16.94 4.92 -20.09
CA GLU A 146 17.53 3.59 -19.87
C GLU A 146 16.50 2.46 -20.05
N LEU A 147 15.26 2.69 -19.64
CA LEU A 147 14.22 1.66 -19.52
C LEU A 147 13.02 1.92 -20.43
N GLY A 148 12.91 3.12 -20.98
CA GLY A 148 11.78 3.52 -21.83
C GLY A 148 11.73 2.73 -23.15
N ARG A 149 10.50 2.45 -23.60
CA ARG A 149 10.23 1.72 -24.85
C ARG A 149 9.28 2.47 -25.77
N GLY A 150 9.21 3.81 -25.62
CA GLY A 150 8.33 4.67 -26.39
C GLY A 150 6.90 4.75 -25.86
N VAL A 151 6.52 3.87 -24.94
CA VAL A 151 5.24 3.87 -24.22
C VAL A 151 5.48 3.54 -22.75
N ASP A 152 4.58 3.98 -21.90
CA ASP A 152 4.66 3.66 -20.46
C ASP A 152 4.51 2.16 -20.24
N THR A 153 5.34 1.62 -19.38
CA THR A 153 5.38 0.19 -19.04
C THR A 153 5.45 -0.01 -17.53
N ARG A 154 5.16 -1.23 -17.09
CA ARG A 154 5.38 -1.67 -15.71
C ARG A 154 6.47 -2.73 -15.70
N LEU A 155 7.47 -2.53 -14.86
CA LEU A 155 8.55 -3.48 -14.70
C LEU A 155 8.56 -4.02 -13.26
N THR A 156 8.55 -5.33 -13.14
CA THR A 156 8.62 -6.01 -11.83
C THR A 156 9.97 -5.76 -11.18
N VAL A 157 9.95 -5.59 -9.85
CA VAL A 157 11.14 -5.38 -9.03
C VAL A 157 11.02 -6.18 -7.74
N THR A 158 12.15 -6.67 -7.23
CA THR A 158 12.29 -7.24 -5.89
C THR A 158 12.88 -6.20 -4.97
N LEU A 159 12.24 -5.95 -3.81
CA LEU A 159 12.67 -4.96 -2.82
C LEU A 159 13.33 -5.61 -1.60
#